data_b4d4376120cde9704d63e801ea5869bb
#
_entry.id   b4d4376120cde9704d63e801ea5869bb
#
_cell.length_a   1.000
_cell.length_b   1.000
_cell.length_c   1.000
_cell.angle_alpha   90.00
_cell.angle_beta   90.00
_cell.angle_gamma   90.00
#
_symmetry.space_group_name_H-M   'P 1'
#
loop_
_entity.id
_entity.type
_entity.pdbx_description
1 polymer ?
#
loop_
_entity_poly.entity_id
_entity_poly.type
_entity_poly.pdbx_seq_one_letter_code
_entity_poly.pdbx_strand_id
1 'polypeptide(L)'
;KKFWQLKKKLNNEKLNIHNISSSKNFKDTNLNLIKKKIKLLELNNVEIIKGNINKTIPIFFKNKRFKLLACNIDVDLYEPYKIALPFIWQKLSKGGYIHLDEYFSLKFPGPKIACDEFAKLRNIEVKFNKVRKTEFNRCYIRK
;
A
#
# COMPACT_ATOMS: atom_id res chain seq x y z
N LYS A 1 7.18 10.35 -18.35
CA LYS A 1 6.45 10.10 -19.62
C LYS A 1 5.22 9.18 -19.46
N LYS A 2 5.29 8.07 -18.71
CA LYS A 2 4.16 7.12 -18.54
C LYS A 2 2.98 7.67 -17.73
N PHE A 3 3.22 8.53 -16.75
CA PHE A 3 2.18 9.18 -15.96
C PHE A 3 1.24 10.03 -16.84
N TRP A 4 1.78 10.76 -17.81
CA TRP A 4 1.01 11.54 -18.77
C TRP A 4 0.23 10.70 -19.78
N GLN A 5 0.73 9.52 -20.14
CA GLN A 5 0.02 8.59 -21.04
C GLN A 5 -1.20 7.94 -20.34
N LEU A 6 -1.12 7.67 -19.04
CA LEU A 6 -2.26 7.23 -18.24
C LEU A 6 -3.32 8.32 -18.10
N LYS A 7 -2.92 9.60 -17.95
CA LYS A 7 -3.85 10.73 -17.95
C LYS A 7 -4.65 10.85 -19.25
N LYS A 8 -4.04 10.53 -20.39
CA LYS A 8 -4.72 10.46 -21.71
C LYS A 8 -5.72 9.28 -21.80
N LYS A 9 -5.43 8.14 -21.15
CA LYS A 9 -6.32 6.97 -21.14
C LYS A 9 -7.54 7.11 -20.24
N LEU A 10 -7.47 7.96 -19.21
CA LEU A 10 -8.58 8.24 -18.27
C LEU A 10 -9.57 9.30 -18.81
N ASN A 11 -9.68 9.45 -20.14
CA ASN A 11 -10.70 10.26 -20.82
C ASN A 11 -10.98 11.60 -20.12
N ASN A 12 -9.97 12.46 -19.96
CA ASN A 12 -10.16 13.84 -19.53
C ASN A 12 -10.98 14.09 -18.25
N GLU A 13 -11.25 13.09 -17.44
CA GLU A 13 -11.89 13.31 -16.15
C GLU A 13 -10.92 14.08 -15.25
N LYS A 14 -11.18 15.36 -15.06
CA LYS A 14 -10.46 16.16 -14.07
C LYS A 14 -10.74 15.56 -12.70
N LEU A 15 -9.67 15.17 -11.98
CA LEU A 15 -9.79 14.77 -10.59
C LEU A 15 -10.42 15.93 -9.81
N ASN A 16 -11.52 15.65 -9.14
CA ASN A 16 -12.24 16.59 -8.29
C ASN A 16 -12.69 15.87 -7.01
N ILE A 17 -13.27 16.61 -6.07
CA ILE A 17 -13.69 16.08 -4.77
C ILE A 17 -14.72 14.93 -4.87
N HIS A 18 -15.44 14.83 -5.97
CA HIS A 18 -16.48 13.81 -6.15
C HIS A 18 -15.96 12.51 -6.75
N ASN A 19 -14.87 12.57 -7.53
CA ASN A 19 -14.26 11.40 -8.16
C ASN A 19 -12.95 10.94 -7.48
N ILE A 20 -12.45 11.69 -6.49
CA ILE A 20 -11.40 11.23 -5.59
C ILE A 20 -12.01 10.22 -4.62
N SER A 21 -11.31 9.10 -4.40
CA SER A 21 -11.75 8.10 -3.43
C SER A 21 -11.93 8.72 -2.03
N SER A 22 -13.02 8.37 -1.40
CA SER A 22 -13.32 8.76 -0.03
C SER A 22 -13.51 7.52 0.84
N SER A 23 -13.31 7.67 2.16
CA SER A 23 -13.56 6.59 3.14
C SER A 23 -15.01 6.04 3.10
N LYS A 24 -15.93 6.75 2.48
CA LYS A 24 -17.31 6.31 2.27
C LYS A 24 -17.45 5.13 1.32
N ASN A 25 -16.45 4.89 0.47
CA ASN A 25 -16.45 3.77 -0.49
C ASN A 25 -16.24 2.40 0.16
N PHE A 26 -15.90 2.34 1.45
CA PHE A 26 -15.63 1.11 2.19
C PHE A 26 -16.66 0.84 3.30
N LYS A 27 -17.88 1.35 3.14
CA LYS A 27 -18.96 1.22 4.15
C LYS A 27 -19.42 -0.22 4.38
N ASP A 28 -19.25 -1.07 3.39
CA ASP A 28 -19.63 -2.49 3.40
C ASP A 28 -18.62 -3.37 4.13
N THR A 29 -17.45 -2.85 4.47
CA THR A 29 -16.41 -3.58 5.21
C THR A 29 -16.47 -3.28 6.70
N ASN A 30 -16.52 -4.35 7.53
CA ASN A 30 -16.44 -4.24 8.98
C ASN A 30 -15.71 -5.43 9.59
N LEU A 31 -15.22 -5.23 10.82
CA LEU A 31 -14.44 -6.25 11.53
C LEU A 31 -15.19 -7.57 11.70
N ASN A 32 -16.48 -7.53 12.01
CA ASN A 32 -17.27 -8.74 12.23
C ASN A 32 -17.41 -9.56 10.95
N LEU A 33 -17.60 -8.91 9.81
CA LEU A 33 -17.64 -9.57 8.51
C LEU A 33 -16.30 -10.24 8.18
N ILE A 34 -15.18 -9.55 8.41
CA ILE A 34 -13.85 -10.10 8.19
C ILE A 34 -13.60 -11.31 9.08
N LYS A 35 -13.93 -11.23 10.38
CA LYS A 35 -13.82 -12.37 11.31
C LYS A 35 -14.68 -13.55 10.88
N LYS A 36 -15.91 -13.33 10.39
CA LYS A 36 -16.78 -14.40 9.85
C LYS A 36 -16.13 -15.07 8.63
N LYS A 37 -15.54 -14.29 7.70
CA LYS A 37 -14.86 -14.84 6.53
C LYS A 37 -13.64 -15.68 6.93
N ILE A 38 -12.81 -15.20 7.86
CA ILE A 38 -11.64 -15.93 8.37
C ILE A 38 -12.08 -17.27 8.99
N LYS A 39 -13.14 -17.26 9.81
CA LYS A 39 -13.68 -18.48 10.41
C LYS A 39 -14.23 -19.44 9.36
N LEU A 40 -14.99 -18.94 8.37
CA LEU A 40 -15.55 -19.76 7.30
C LEU A 40 -14.46 -20.44 6.45
N LEU A 41 -13.35 -19.75 6.24
CA LEU A 41 -12.21 -20.26 5.47
C LEU A 41 -11.20 -21.03 6.34
N GLU A 42 -11.51 -21.26 7.62
CA GLU A 42 -10.68 -21.98 8.59
C GLU A 42 -9.24 -21.47 8.68
N LEU A 43 -9.05 -20.14 8.48
CA LEU A 43 -7.72 -19.52 8.53
C LEU A 43 -7.28 -19.32 9.97
N ASN A 44 -6.24 -20.06 10.39
CA ASN A 44 -5.69 -20.02 11.76
C ASN A 44 -4.40 -19.17 11.88
N ASN A 45 -3.89 -18.65 10.78
CA ASN A 45 -2.65 -17.89 10.68
C ASN A 45 -2.87 -16.39 10.37
N VAL A 46 -4.08 -15.86 10.62
CA VAL A 46 -4.44 -14.47 10.36
C VAL A 46 -4.61 -13.70 11.66
N GLU A 47 -3.86 -12.63 11.84
CA GLU A 47 -4.01 -11.66 12.93
C GLU A 47 -4.58 -10.34 12.37
N ILE A 48 -5.68 -9.84 12.97
CA ILE A 48 -6.28 -8.55 12.60
C ILE A 48 -5.96 -7.50 13.65
N ILE A 49 -5.40 -6.38 13.23
CA ILE A 49 -5.15 -5.25 14.10
C ILE A 49 -6.10 -4.12 13.69
N LYS A 50 -7.17 -3.94 14.48
CA LYS A 50 -8.13 -2.86 14.25
C LYS A 50 -7.57 -1.53 14.75
N GLY A 51 -7.64 -0.48 13.92
CA GLY A 51 -7.33 0.87 14.33
C GLY A 51 -6.81 1.75 13.19
N ASN A 52 -6.50 2.99 13.52
CA ASN A 52 -5.84 3.90 12.60
C ASN A 52 -4.38 3.45 12.42
N ILE A 53 -3.98 3.20 11.18
CA ILE A 53 -2.67 2.66 10.82
C ILE A 53 -1.51 3.52 11.34
N ASN A 54 -1.70 4.83 11.39
CA ASN A 54 -0.70 5.78 11.90
C ASN A 54 -0.39 5.57 13.39
N LYS A 55 -1.35 4.99 14.14
CA LYS A 55 -1.20 4.67 15.56
C LYS A 55 -0.83 3.20 15.77
N THR A 56 -1.45 2.30 15.01
CA THR A 56 -1.31 0.85 15.23
C THR A 56 0.02 0.31 14.73
N ILE A 57 0.55 0.79 13.59
CA ILE A 57 1.83 0.31 13.06
C ILE A 57 2.99 0.56 14.03
N PRO A 58 3.23 1.78 14.55
CA PRO A 58 4.32 2.00 15.50
C PRO A 58 4.25 1.09 16.73
N ILE A 59 3.06 0.93 17.30
CA ILE A 59 2.84 0.09 18.48
C ILE A 59 3.12 -1.39 18.17
N PHE A 60 2.54 -1.88 17.07
CA PHE A 60 2.69 -3.28 16.65
C PHE A 60 4.15 -3.66 16.40
N PHE A 61 4.87 -2.82 15.66
CA PHE A 61 6.25 -3.10 15.29
C PHE A 61 7.24 -2.92 16.45
N LYS A 62 6.94 -2.02 17.40
CA LYS A 62 7.80 -1.82 18.58
C LYS A 62 7.88 -3.06 19.46
N ASN A 63 6.74 -3.72 19.65
CA ASN A 63 6.58 -4.77 20.67
C ASN A 63 6.79 -6.19 20.16
N LYS A 64 7.00 -6.38 18.84
CA LYS A 64 7.14 -7.73 18.24
C LYS A 64 8.52 -7.97 17.66
N ARG A 65 9.13 -9.13 18.04
CA ARG A 65 10.37 -9.63 17.46
C ARG A 65 10.04 -10.56 16.30
N PHE A 66 9.96 -10.02 15.11
CA PHE A 66 9.78 -10.80 13.87
C PHE A 66 10.51 -10.13 12.71
N LYS A 67 10.65 -10.89 11.63
CA LYS A 67 11.12 -10.42 10.33
C LYS A 67 10.03 -10.64 9.30
N LEU A 68 9.92 -9.70 8.37
CA LEU A 68 9.02 -9.78 7.22
C LEU A 68 9.78 -10.31 6.01
N LEU A 69 9.20 -11.25 5.30
CA LEU A 69 9.68 -11.68 3.97
C LEU A 69 9.04 -10.82 2.88
N ALA A 70 7.77 -10.48 3.04
CA ALA A 70 7.01 -9.68 2.11
C ALA A 70 6.01 -8.81 2.86
N CYS A 71 5.66 -7.67 2.28
CA CYS A 71 4.58 -6.82 2.72
C CYS A 71 3.83 -6.26 1.52
N ASN A 72 2.51 -6.16 1.60
CA ASN A 72 1.69 -5.36 0.69
C ASN A 72 1.26 -4.09 1.44
N ILE A 73 1.56 -2.92 0.86
CA ILE A 73 1.04 -1.64 1.35
C ILE A 73 -0.04 -1.19 0.39
N ASP A 74 -1.27 -1.14 0.90
CA ASP A 74 -2.51 -0.84 0.19
C ASP A 74 -3.36 0.05 1.12
N VAL A 75 -3.02 1.33 1.17
CA VAL A 75 -3.59 2.30 2.13
C VAL A 75 -3.94 3.65 1.50
N ASP A 76 -3.94 3.74 0.19
CA ASP A 76 -4.45 4.84 -0.65
C ASP A 76 -3.82 6.23 -0.42
N LEU A 77 -3.32 6.56 0.74
CA LEU A 77 -3.01 7.93 1.14
C LEU A 77 -1.53 8.13 1.46
N TYR A 78 -1.05 9.37 1.31
CA TYR A 78 0.33 9.77 1.57
C TYR A 78 0.78 9.50 3.01
N GLU A 79 0.02 9.98 4.01
CA GLU A 79 0.42 9.88 5.42
C GLU A 79 0.56 8.42 5.92
N PRO A 80 -0.37 7.49 5.65
CA PRO A 80 -0.20 6.10 6.00
C PRO A 80 1.03 5.46 5.35
N TYR A 81 1.30 5.76 4.07
CA TYR A 81 2.51 5.27 3.40
C TYR A 81 3.79 5.78 4.06
N LYS A 82 3.85 7.10 4.33
CA LYS A 82 4.99 7.75 4.96
C LYS A 82 5.32 7.17 6.34
N ILE A 83 4.28 6.80 7.10
CA ILE A 83 4.44 6.18 8.41
C ILE A 83 4.80 4.70 8.29
N ALA A 84 4.11 3.94 7.42
CA ALA A 84 4.29 2.50 7.32
C ALA A 84 5.66 2.10 6.78
N LEU A 85 6.15 2.76 5.74
CA LEU A 85 7.37 2.41 5.02
C LEU A 85 8.62 2.25 5.94
N PRO A 86 8.95 3.20 6.83
CA PRO A 86 10.13 3.06 7.71
C PRO A 86 10.03 1.86 8.65
N PHE A 87 8.87 1.62 9.26
CA PHE A 87 8.67 0.50 10.19
C PHE A 87 8.75 -0.85 9.48
N ILE A 88 8.08 -0.97 8.33
CA ILE A 88 8.09 -2.19 7.52
C ILE A 88 9.52 -2.46 7.02
N TRP A 89 10.20 -1.45 6.49
CA TRP A 89 11.58 -1.57 6.01
C TRP A 89 12.54 -2.05 7.10
N GLN A 90 12.42 -1.52 8.31
CA GLN A 90 13.25 -1.95 9.44
C GLN A 90 13.09 -3.44 9.73
N LYS A 91 11.87 -3.95 9.66
CA LYS A 91 11.54 -5.37 9.92
C LYS A 91 11.72 -6.28 8.70
N LEU A 92 11.86 -5.74 7.51
CA LEU A 92 12.05 -6.53 6.29
C LEU A 92 13.37 -7.29 6.34
N SER A 93 13.34 -8.57 5.99
CA SER A 93 14.52 -9.41 5.85
C SER A 93 15.34 -8.99 4.63
N LYS A 94 16.64 -9.33 4.62
CA LYS A 94 17.47 -9.20 3.41
C LYS A 94 16.84 -10.06 2.29
N GLY A 95 16.70 -9.49 1.11
CA GLY A 95 16.01 -10.13 -0.03
C GLY A 95 14.49 -10.02 0.01
N GLY A 96 13.90 -9.58 1.12
CA GLY A 96 12.46 -9.32 1.23
C GLY A 96 12.00 -8.14 0.40
N TYR A 97 10.69 -8.06 0.13
CA TYR A 97 10.13 -7.00 -0.69
C TYR A 97 8.86 -6.38 -0.11
N ILE A 98 8.61 -5.14 -0.49
CA ILE A 98 7.39 -4.41 -0.20
C ILE A 98 6.69 -4.11 -1.53
N HIS A 99 5.49 -4.65 -1.73
CA HIS A 99 4.62 -4.30 -2.83
C HIS A 99 3.93 -2.96 -2.54
N LEU A 100 3.85 -2.08 -3.54
CA LEU A 100 3.33 -0.71 -3.45
C LEU A 100 2.12 -0.61 -4.37
N ASP A 101 0.90 -0.80 -3.83
CA ASP A 101 -0.29 -1.01 -4.66
C ASP A 101 -0.62 0.23 -5.50
N GLU A 102 -0.72 1.41 -4.88
CA GLU A 102 -1.13 2.64 -5.57
C GLU A 102 0.01 3.44 -6.20
N TYR A 103 1.21 2.90 -6.35
CA TYR A 103 2.35 3.69 -6.84
C TYR A 103 2.09 4.38 -8.18
N PHE A 104 1.34 3.75 -9.07
CA PHE A 104 0.93 4.33 -10.37
C PHE A 104 -0.52 4.79 -10.40
N SER A 105 -1.20 4.82 -9.26
CA SER A 105 -2.57 5.28 -9.20
C SER A 105 -2.66 6.77 -9.48
N LEU A 106 -3.47 7.15 -10.47
CA LEU A 106 -3.81 8.56 -10.70
C LEU A 106 -4.85 9.06 -9.72
N LYS A 107 -5.61 8.15 -9.16
CA LYS A 107 -6.65 8.43 -8.16
C LYS A 107 -6.05 8.77 -6.80
N PHE A 108 -4.90 8.16 -6.49
CA PHE A 108 -4.19 8.31 -5.23
C PHE A 108 -2.73 8.71 -5.49
N PRO A 109 -2.43 10.00 -5.75
CA PRO A 109 -1.07 10.43 -6.06
C PRO A 109 -0.13 10.42 -4.85
N GLY A 110 -0.68 10.44 -3.64
CA GLY A 110 0.08 10.51 -2.38
C GLY A 110 1.03 9.35 -2.14
N PRO A 111 0.65 8.09 -2.35
CA PRO A 111 1.51 6.92 -2.23
C PRO A 111 2.80 7.03 -3.04
N LYS A 112 2.72 7.46 -4.30
CA LYS A 112 3.91 7.64 -5.13
C LYS A 112 4.88 8.65 -4.52
N ILE A 113 4.38 9.78 -4.03
CA ILE A 113 5.21 10.83 -3.41
C ILE A 113 5.91 10.26 -2.17
N ALA A 114 5.18 9.60 -1.28
CA ALA A 114 5.76 9.00 -0.07
C ALA A 114 6.81 7.92 -0.38
N CYS A 115 6.56 7.10 -1.41
CA CYS A 115 7.50 6.07 -1.85
C CYS A 115 8.77 6.67 -2.46
N ASP A 116 8.64 7.70 -3.30
CA ASP A 116 9.80 8.36 -3.94
C ASP A 116 10.67 9.07 -2.89
N GLU A 117 10.06 9.77 -1.92
CA GLU A 117 10.76 10.39 -0.79
C GLU A 117 11.51 9.33 0.04
N PHE A 118 10.86 8.23 0.36
CA PHE A 118 11.46 7.13 1.11
C PHE A 118 12.60 6.46 0.34
N ALA A 119 12.40 6.19 -0.95
CA ALA A 119 13.38 5.57 -1.83
C ALA A 119 14.64 6.46 -1.94
N LYS A 120 14.45 7.77 -2.13
CA LYS A 120 15.54 8.75 -2.14
C LYS A 120 16.30 8.79 -0.83
N LEU A 121 15.58 8.86 0.32
CA LEU A 121 16.19 8.89 1.65
C LEU A 121 17.04 7.65 1.94
N ARG A 122 16.64 6.49 1.42
CA ARG A 122 17.31 5.20 1.66
C ARG A 122 18.27 4.81 0.54
N ASN A 123 18.40 5.60 -0.49
CA ASN A 123 19.19 5.30 -1.70
C ASN A 123 18.82 3.93 -2.29
N ILE A 124 17.52 3.70 -2.46
CA ILE A 124 16.97 2.47 -3.04
C ILE A 124 16.12 2.81 -4.26
N GLU A 125 15.97 1.83 -5.13
CA GLU A 125 15.21 1.97 -6.36
C GLU A 125 13.81 1.38 -6.21
N VAL A 126 12.78 2.08 -6.69
CA VAL A 126 11.45 1.52 -6.90
C VAL A 126 11.48 0.71 -8.19
N LYS A 127 11.28 -0.59 -8.07
CA LYS A 127 11.26 -1.55 -9.18
C LYS A 127 9.82 -1.85 -9.60
N PHE A 128 9.66 -2.29 -10.82
CA PHE A 128 8.35 -2.70 -11.32
C PHE A 128 8.46 -3.87 -12.29
N ASN A 129 7.49 -4.77 -12.17
CA ASN A 129 7.31 -5.84 -13.13
C ASN A 129 6.41 -5.34 -14.27
N LYS A 130 6.83 -5.57 -15.50
CA LYS A 130 5.94 -5.41 -16.64
C LYS A 130 4.89 -6.50 -16.57
N VAL A 131 3.64 -6.08 -16.42
CA VAL A 131 2.49 -6.98 -16.54
C VAL A 131 1.95 -6.89 -17.96
N ARG A 132 1.02 -7.74 -18.33
CA ARG A 132 0.40 -7.76 -19.67
C ARG A 132 -0.08 -6.36 -20.08
N LYS A 133 -0.16 -6.09 -21.38
CA LYS A 133 -0.48 -4.75 -21.94
C LYS A 133 -1.73 -4.06 -21.37
N THR A 134 -2.63 -4.81 -20.77
CA THR A 134 -3.90 -4.35 -20.19
C THR A 134 -3.87 -4.10 -18.69
N GLU A 135 -2.78 -4.45 -17.99
CA GLU A 135 -2.68 -4.33 -16.53
C GLU A 135 -1.73 -3.19 -16.11
N PHE A 136 -1.95 -2.66 -14.91
CA PHE A 136 -1.04 -1.69 -14.30
C PHE A 136 0.27 -2.37 -13.90
N ASN A 137 1.39 -1.67 -14.09
CA ASN A 137 2.68 -2.15 -13.60
C ASN A 137 2.63 -2.30 -12.07
N ARG A 138 3.02 -3.46 -11.59
CA ARG A 138 3.17 -3.74 -10.16
C ARG A 138 4.50 -3.21 -9.67
N CYS A 139 4.46 -2.35 -8.66
CA CYS A 139 5.64 -1.71 -8.10
C CYS A 139 6.06 -2.34 -6.78
N TYR A 140 7.36 -2.39 -6.56
CA TYR A 140 7.93 -2.90 -5.32
C TYR A 140 9.30 -2.29 -5.03
N ILE A 141 9.67 -2.31 -3.76
CA ILE A 141 11.05 -2.09 -3.31
C ILE A 141 11.58 -3.37 -2.65
N ARG A 142 12.87 -3.60 -2.77
CA ARG A 142 13.54 -4.79 -2.23
C ARG A 142 14.68 -4.37 -1.29
N LYS A 143 14.85 -5.12 -0.19
CA LYS A 143 15.92 -4.91 0.78
C LYS A 143 17.12 -5.80 0.51
#